data_f1163baf17d07f4aad12a679ad98a7fc
#
_entry.id   f1163baf17d07f4aad12a679ad98a7fc
#
_cell.length_a   1.000
_cell.length_b   1.000
_cell.length_c   1.000
_cell.angle_alpha   90.00
_cell.angle_beta   90.00
_cell.angle_gamma   90.00
#
_symmetry.space_group_name_H-M   'P 1'
#
loop_
_entity.id
_entity.type
_entity.pdbx_description
1 polymer ?
#
loop_
_entity_poly.entity_id
_entity_poly.type
_entity_poly.pdbx_seq_one_letter_code
_entity_poly.pdbx_strand_id
1 'polypeptide(L)'
;MSRFFILSLLASLSLIAKKETNFVFFLVDDMGMMDLGTYGSTFHETPNIDNLAKTGMKFNYGYAACPVCSPTRASIMTGRHPVRVDITDWIPGSSNNKKNKLLHPKDRDNLALKEVTIAEELKSHGYQTFFAGKWHLGNEGHWPTDQGFDINIGGHHRGSPPGGYYSPWTNPVLKSPKKGEYLT
;
A
#
# COMPACT_ATOMS: atom_id res chain seq x y z
N MET A 1 -33.17 -66.50 2.43
CA MET A 1 -33.50 -65.09 2.33
C MET A 1 -32.47 -64.31 3.15
N SER A 2 -31.40 -63.84 2.50
CA SER A 2 -30.31 -63.13 3.17
C SER A 2 -30.54 -61.62 3.00
N ARG A 3 -30.69 -60.91 4.13
CA ARG A 3 -30.82 -59.45 4.15
C ARG A 3 -29.42 -58.83 4.22
N PHE A 4 -28.98 -58.28 3.13
CA PHE A 4 -27.81 -57.43 3.11
C PHE A 4 -28.12 -56.07 3.75
N PHE A 5 -27.51 -55.78 4.89
CA PHE A 5 -27.47 -54.47 5.48
C PHE A 5 -26.38 -53.65 4.76
N ILE A 6 -26.78 -52.70 3.93
CA ILE A 6 -25.88 -51.70 3.38
C ILE A 6 -25.70 -50.64 4.46
N LEU A 7 -24.56 -50.68 5.13
CA LEU A 7 -24.12 -49.63 6.03
C LEU A 7 -23.58 -48.47 5.18
N SER A 8 -24.40 -47.44 4.92
CA SER A 8 -23.96 -46.24 4.27
C SER A 8 -23.13 -45.44 5.28
N LEU A 9 -21.80 -45.50 5.14
CA LEU A 9 -20.85 -44.68 5.87
C LEU A 9 -20.95 -43.27 5.28
N LEU A 10 -21.77 -42.40 5.85
CA LEU A 10 -21.75 -40.96 5.61
C LEU A 10 -20.46 -40.41 6.23
N ALA A 11 -19.41 -40.38 5.42
CA ALA A 11 -18.22 -39.60 5.74
C ALA A 11 -18.64 -38.14 5.73
N SER A 12 -18.95 -37.60 6.88
CA SER A 12 -19.03 -36.16 7.10
C SER A 12 -17.64 -35.57 6.89
N LEU A 13 -17.33 -35.19 5.65
CA LEU A 13 -16.23 -34.25 5.40
C LEU A 13 -16.60 -32.94 6.10
N SER A 14 -16.09 -32.76 7.29
CA SER A 14 -16.04 -31.47 7.93
C SER A 14 -15.13 -30.61 7.03
N LEU A 15 -15.74 -29.88 6.11
CA LEU A 15 -15.08 -28.75 5.46
C LEU A 15 -14.75 -27.78 6.61
N ILE A 16 -13.55 -27.92 7.16
CA ILE A 16 -12.94 -26.84 7.97
C ILE A 16 -12.76 -25.70 6.97
N ALA A 17 -13.73 -24.82 6.92
CA ALA A 17 -13.59 -23.58 6.16
C ALA A 17 -12.33 -22.92 6.71
N LYS A 18 -11.25 -22.95 5.92
CA LYS A 18 -10.01 -22.24 6.24
C LYS A 18 -10.42 -20.78 6.37
N LYS A 19 -10.37 -20.25 7.59
CA LYS A 19 -10.67 -18.83 7.83
C LYS A 19 -9.66 -18.02 7.02
N GLU A 20 -10.11 -17.47 5.92
CA GLU A 20 -9.24 -16.64 5.08
C GLU A 20 -8.89 -15.37 5.85
N THR A 21 -7.61 -15.06 5.88
CA THR A 21 -7.10 -13.87 6.57
C THR A 21 -7.16 -12.69 5.62
N ASN A 22 -7.88 -11.64 5.99
CA ASN A 22 -7.83 -10.38 5.27
C ASN A 22 -6.64 -9.53 5.72
N PHE A 23 -6.11 -8.72 4.80
CA PHE A 23 -4.99 -7.83 5.05
C PHE A 23 -5.44 -6.39 4.90
N VAL A 24 -5.21 -5.57 5.93
CA VAL A 24 -5.40 -4.12 5.89
C VAL A 24 -4.06 -3.48 6.19
N PHE A 25 -3.51 -2.77 5.23
CA PHE A 25 -2.20 -2.13 5.33
C PHE A 25 -2.36 -0.61 5.38
N PHE A 26 -1.99 0.00 6.50
CA PHE A 26 -1.97 1.45 6.67
C PHE A 26 -0.54 1.96 6.50
N LEU A 27 -0.30 2.72 5.44
CA LEU A 27 0.96 3.40 5.20
C LEU A 27 0.79 4.89 5.47
N VAL A 28 1.33 5.34 6.59
CA VAL A 28 1.32 6.76 6.96
C VAL A 28 2.53 7.44 6.34
N ASP A 29 2.28 8.48 5.55
CA ASP A 29 3.32 9.23 4.83
C ASP A 29 4.02 10.21 5.78
N ASP A 30 5.35 10.23 5.73
CA ASP A 30 6.22 11.11 6.51
C ASP A 30 6.03 11.04 8.05
N MET A 31 5.54 9.93 8.58
CA MET A 31 5.42 9.72 10.03
C MET A 31 6.74 9.19 10.61
N GLY A 32 7.27 9.89 11.59
CA GLY A 32 8.43 9.46 12.36
C GLY A 32 8.04 8.53 13.52
N MET A 33 8.99 7.73 13.98
CA MET A 33 8.78 6.83 15.13
C MET A 33 8.34 7.60 16.37
N MET A 34 8.91 8.79 16.61
CA MET A 34 8.60 9.63 17.77
C MET A 34 7.29 10.42 17.65
N ASP A 35 6.54 10.22 16.57
CA ASP A 35 5.20 10.82 16.42
C ASP A 35 4.09 9.99 17.08
N LEU A 36 4.43 8.82 17.61
CA LEU A 36 3.47 7.89 18.22
C LEU A 36 3.68 7.79 19.75
N GLY A 37 2.59 7.80 20.51
CA GLY A 37 2.60 7.65 21.96
C GLY A 37 3.27 6.35 22.40
N THR A 38 3.01 5.23 21.70
CA THR A 38 3.64 3.93 21.97
C THR A 38 5.18 3.92 21.86
N TYR A 39 5.76 4.91 21.18
CA TYR A 39 7.21 5.10 21.07
C TYR A 39 7.73 6.29 21.90
N GLY A 40 6.87 6.94 22.69
CA GLY A 40 7.26 7.97 23.64
C GLY A 40 6.88 9.40 23.24
N SER A 41 6.07 9.60 22.21
CA SER A 41 5.52 10.93 21.91
C SER A 41 4.68 11.42 23.09
N THR A 42 4.91 12.65 23.49
CA THR A 42 4.09 13.36 24.49
C THR A 42 3.27 14.49 23.85
N PHE A 43 3.47 14.71 22.56
CA PHE A 43 2.82 15.79 21.79
C PHE A 43 1.61 15.27 21.00
N HIS A 44 1.76 14.13 20.32
CA HIS A 44 0.68 13.56 19.52
C HIS A 44 -0.15 12.57 20.35
N GLU A 45 -1.45 12.71 20.27
CA GLU A 45 -2.38 11.77 20.87
C GLU A 45 -2.72 10.66 19.85
N THR A 46 -2.25 9.43 20.12
CA THR A 46 -2.41 8.29 19.20
C THR A 46 -3.07 7.07 19.87
N PRO A 47 -4.22 7.24 20.57
CA PRO A 47 -4.77 6.21 21.46
C PRO A 47 -5.13 4.92 20.72
N ASN A 48 -5.62 5.00 19.49
CA ASN A 48 -5.99 3.84 18.69
C ASN A 48 -4.76 3.04 18.22
N ILE A 49 -3.70 3.73 17.77
CA ILE A 49 -2.44 3.10 17.37
C ILE A 49 -1.73 2.51 18.59
N ASP A 50 -1.75 3.22 19.73
CA ASP A 50 -1.19 2.74 20.97
C ASP A 50 -1.91 1.49 21.48
N ASN A 51 -3.23 1.44 21.33
CA ASN A 51 -4.00 0.23 21.64
C ASN A 51 -3.67 -0.92 20.71
N LEU A 52 -3.52 -0.66 19.41
CA LEU A 52 -3.08 -1.68 18.45
C LEU A 52 -1.69 -2.22 18.81
N ALA A 53 -0.76 -1.37 19.22
CA ALA A 53 0.56 -1.77 19.68
C ALA A 53 0.53 -2.63 20.95
N LYS A 54 -0.44 -2.41 21.85
CA LYS A 54 -0.64 -3.20 23.08
C LYS A 54 -1.26 -4.57 22.82
N THR A 55 -2.14 -4.67 21.84
CA THR A 55 -2.92 -5.89 21.56
C THR A 55 -2.34 -6.72 20.42
N GLY A 56 -1.49 -6.14 19.60
CA GLY A 56 -0.83 -6.77 18.47
C GLY A 56 0.67 -6.94 18.69
N MET A 57 1.42 -6.82 17.59
CA MET A 57 2.88 -6.92 17.60
C MET A 57 3.50 -5.55 17.27
N LYS A 58 4.40 -5.09 18.10
CA LYS A 58 5.17 -3.85 17.91
C LYS A 58 6.62 -4.19 17.52
N PHE A 59 7.09 -3.65 16.41
CA PHE A 59 8.46 -3.79 15.95
C PHE A 59 9.29 -2.59 16.42
N ASN A 60 10.30 -2.83 17.24
CA ASN A 60 11.20 -1.76 17.73
C ASN A 60 12.24 -1.35 16.68
N TYR A 61 12.52 -2.21 15.72
CA TYR A 61 13.54 -2.03 14.68
C TYR A 61 12.94 -2.31 13.29
N GLY A 62 11.81 -1.70 12.99
CA GLY A 62 11.22 -1.68 11.66
C GLY A 62 11.77 -0.49 10.86
N TYR A 63 12.27 -0.74 9.66
CA TYR A 63 12.87 0.29 8.81
C TYR A 63 12.17 0.36 7.46
N ALA A 64 11.95 1.59 6.96
CA ALA A 64 11.60 1.81 5.58
C ALA A 64 12.82 1.52 4.67
N ALA A 65 12.57 1.05 3.45
CA ALA A 65 13.64 0.77 2.49
C ALA A 65 14.37 2.04 2.01
N CYS A 66 13.72 3.20 2.14
CA CYS A 66 14.26 4.51 1.76
C CYS A 66 13.54 5.61 2.56
N PRO A 67 14.19 6.73 2.91
CA PRO A 67 13.54 7.84 3.61
C PRO A 67 12.72 8.76 2.68
N VAL A 68 12.35 8.29 1.50
CA VAL A 68 11.53 9.02 0.50
C VAL A 68 10.39 8.15 -0.01
N CYS A 69 9.35 8.82 -0.54
CA CYS A 69 8.05 8.21 -0.87
C CYS A 69 8.10 7.12 -1.94
N SER A 70 8.44 7.44 -3.19
CA SER A 70 8.31 6.48 -4.31
C SER A 70 9.19 5.23 -4.14
N PRO A 71 10.46 5.32 -3.72
CA PRO A 71 11.27 4.13 -3.48
C PRO A 71 10.71 3.21 -2.41
N THR A 72 10.27 3.77 -1.29
CA THR A 72 9.63 3.00 -0.21
C THR A 72 8.35 2.35 -0.68
N ARG A 73 7.50 3.08 -1.41
CA ARG A 73 6.25 2.55 -1.97
C ARG A 73 6.50 1.45 -2.97
N ALA A 74 7.45 1.61 -3.88
CA ALA A 74 7.86 0.58 -4.83
C ALA A 74 8.34 -0.69 -4.11
N SER A 75 9.14 -0.52 -3.06
CA SER A 75 9.62 -1.64 -2.25
C SER A 75 8.49 -2.38 -1.53
N ILE A 76 7.52 -1.66 -0.95
CA ILE A 76 6.35 -2.25 -0.29
C ILE A 76 5.49 -3.02 -1.31
N MET A 77 5.23 -2.42 -2.47
CA MET A 77 4.38 -3.04 -3.49
C MET A 77 4.99 -4.31 -4.09
N THR A 78 6.32 -4.37 -4.23
CA THR A 78 7.01 -5.45 -4.95
C THR A 78 7.80 -6.41 -4.06
N GLY A 79 7.99 -6.08 -2.78
CA GLY A 79 8.91 -6.83 -1.90
C GLY A 79 10.38 -6.72 -2.32
N ARG A 80 10.74 -5.79 -3.23
CA ARG A 80 12.08 -5.64 -3.79
C ARG A 80 12.76 -4.36 -3.33
N HIS A 81 14.08 -4.40 -3.17
CA HIS A 81 14.84 -3.19 -2.85
C HIS A 81 14.70 -2.14 -3.97
N PRO A 82 14.58 -0.83 -3.64
CA PRO A 82 14.35 0.24 -4.61
C PRO A 82 15.30 0.25 -5.82
N VAL A 83 16.57 -0.05 -5.61
CA VAL A 83 17.59 -0.18 -6.68
C VAL A 83 17.24 -1.28 -7.69
N ARG A 84 16.54 -2.34 -7.28
CA ARG A 84 16.17 -3.45 -8.17
C ARG A 84 14.98 -3.15 -9.07
N VAL A 85 14.22 -2.13 -8.72
CA VAL A 85 13.06 -1.65 -9.50
C VAL A 85 13.35 -0.32 -10.20
N ASP A 86 14.60 0.15 -10.13
CA ASP A 86 15.08 1.40 -10.72
C ASP A 86 14.25 2.63 -10.28
N ILE A 87 13.82 2.67 -9.02
CA ILE A 87 13.13 3.82 -8.40
C ILE A 87 13.88 4.14 -7.11
N THR A 88 14.89 4.99 -7.17
CA THR A 88 15.79 5.30 -6.06
C THR A 88 15.58 6.69 -5.47
N ASP A 89 14.75 7.52 -6.13
CA ASP A 89 14.31 8.83 -5.65
C ASP A 89 12.78 8.98 -5.82
N TRP A 90 12.20 10.03 -5.24
CA TRP A 90 10.78 10.36 -5.44
C TRP A 90 10.51 10.69 -6.92
N ILE A 91 9.38 10.28 -7.44
CA ILE A 91 8.98 10.56 -8.81
C ILE A 91 8.38 11.98 -8.90
N PRO A 92 8.88 12.86 -9.82
CA PRO A 92 9.78 12.59 -10.94
C PRO A 92 11.29 12.62 -10.63
N GLY A 93 11.68 12.73 -9.37
CA GLY A 93 13.07 12.73 -8.94
C GLY A 93 13.80 14.08 -9.11
N SER A 94 15.05 14.05 -8.73
CA SER A 94 15.95 15.21 -8.88
C SER A 94 16.55 15.25 -10.27
N SER A 95 16.60 16.42 -10.87
CA SER A 95 17.28 16.62 -12.16
C SER A 95 18.77 16.85 -11.98
N ASN A 96 19.57 16.27 -12.87
CA ASN A 96 20.98 16.61 -12.96
C ASN A 96 21.17 18.05 -13.47
N ASN A 97 21.91 18.85 -12.73
CA ASN A 97 22.31 20.18 -13.15
C ASN A 97 23.80 20.40 -12.87
N LYS A 98 24.37 21.46 -13.46
CA LYS A 98 25.81 21.77 -13.36
C LYS A 98 26.30 22.06 -11.92
N LYS A 99 25.40 22.31 -10.97
CA LYS A 99 25.73 22.60 -9.58
C LYS A 99 25.78 21.29 -8.72
N ASN A 100 25.30 20.18 -9.24
CA ASN A 100 25.34 18.91 -8.53
C ASN A 100 26.79 18.38 -8.46
N LYS A 101 27.24 18.04 -7.28
CA LYS A 101 28.57 17.41 -7.10
C LYS A 101 28.60 15.96 -7.59
N LEU A 102 27.45 15.28 -7.58
CA LEU A 102 27.26 13.91 -8.03
C LEU A 102 26.17 13.89 -9.09
N LEU A 103 26.30 12.99 -10.05
CA LEU A 103 25.23 12.72 -11.01
C LEU A 103 24.16 11.89 -10.34
N HIS A 104 22.91 12.27 -10.53
CA HIS A 104 21.75 11.46 -10.14
C HIS A 104 21.67 10.21 -11.03
N PRO A 105 21.39 9.02 -10.48
CA PRO A 105 21.18 7.85 -11.31
C PRO A 105 19.96 8.05 -12.23
N LYS A 106 19.93 7.31 -13.31
CA LYS A 106 18.76 7.29 -14.20
C LYS A 106 17.70 6.40 -13.59
N ASP A 107 16.73 7.02 -12.95
CA ASP A 107 15.57 6.33 -12.38
C ASP A 107 14.41 6.19 -13.38
N ARG A 108 13.47 5.33 -13.05
CA ARG A 108 12.18 5.23 -13.74
C ARG A 108 11.18 6.22 -13.15
N ASP A 109 10.35 6.77 -14.03
CA ASP A 109 9.23 7.64 -13.63
C ASP A 109 7.95 6.82 -13.31
N ASN A 110 8.00 5.49 -13.47
CA ASN A 110 6.87 4.60 -13.23
C ASN A 110 7.35 3.24 -12.70
N LEU A 111 6.58 2.62 -11.83
CA LEU A 111 6.74 1.21 -11.50
C LEU A 111 6.44 0.38 -12.75
N ALA A 112 7.40 -0.42 -13.19
CA ALA A 112 7.25 -1.19 -14.40
C ALA A 112 6.16 -2.27 -14.24
N LEU A 113 5.28 -2.40 -15.22
CA LEU A 113 4.18 -3.39 -15.21
C LEU A 113 4.65 -4.86 -15.19
N LYS A 114 5.93 -5.11 -15.43
CA LYS A 114 6.53 -6.45 -15.27
C LYS A 114 6.84 -6.83 -13.82
N GLU A 115 6.83 -5.86 -12.92
CA GLU A 115 7.06 -6.10 -11.49
C GLU A 115 5.76 -6.64 -10.89
N VAL A 116 5.82 -7.82 -10.31
CA VAL A 116 4.67 -8.40 -9.60
C VAL A 116 4.46 -7.67 -8.30
N THR A 117 3.29 -7.11 -8.12
CA THR A 117 2.90 -6.38 -6.91
C THR A 117 2.21 -7.29 -5.90
N ILE A 118 2.16 -6.85 -4.64
CA ILE A 118 1.39 -7.54 -3.60
C ILE A 118 -0.10 -7.69 -3.98
N ALA A 119 -0.64 -6.73 -4.75
CA ALA A 119 -2.03 -6.78 -5.21
C ALA A 119 -2.23 -7.90 -6.24
N GLU A 120 -1.34 -8.01 -7.23
CA GLU A 120 -1.37 -9.08 -8.24
C GLU A 120 -1.19 -10.45 -7.59
N GLU A 121 -0.27 -10.57 -6.65
CA GLU A 121 -0.04 -11.82 -5.91
C GLU A 121 -1.27 -12.23 -5.10
N LEU A 122 -1.85 -11.32 -4.32
CA LEU A 122 -3.08 -11.60 -3.57
C LEU A 122 -4.25 -11.95 -4.48
N LYS A 123 -4.39 -11.24 -5.60
CA LYS A 123 -5.43 -11.51 -6.60
C LYS A 123 -5.29 -12.90 -7.21
N SER A 124 -4.07 -13.37 -7.47
CA SER A 124 -3.81 -14.74 -7.95
C SER A 124 -4.28 -15.82 -6.96
N HIS A 125 -4.42 -15.45 -5.68
CA HIS A 125 -4.94 -16.29 -4.60
C HIS A 125 -6.43 -16.05 -4.28
N GLY A 126 -7.16 -15.34 -5.13
CA GLY A 126 -8.61 -15.13 -5.02
C GLY A 126 -9.02 -13.95 -4.13
N TYR A 127 -8.08 -13.11 -3.70
CA TYR A 127 -8.43 -11.92 -2.94
C TYR A 127 -8.98 -10.82 -3.84
N GLN A 128 -9.93 -10.05 -3.34
CA GLN A 128 -10.25 -8.74 -3.86
C GLN A 128 -9.25 -7.72 -3.31
N THR A 129 -8.81 -6.81 -4.17
CA THR A 129 -7.76 -5.86 -3.85
C THR A 129 -8.27 -4.42 -3.94
N PHE A 130 -7.97 -3.62 -2.93
CA PHE A 130 -8.44 -2.25 -2.80
C PHE A 130 -7.27 -1.32 -2.47
N PHE A 131 -7.20 -0.20 -3.14
CA PHE A 131 -6.24 0.86 -2.88
C PHE A 131 -6.95 2.19 -2.60
N ALA A 132 -6.53 2.89 -1.56
CA ALA A 132 -6.97 4.25 -1.27
C ALA A 132 -5.80 5.14 -0.88
N GLY A 133 -5.76 6.36 -1.40
CA GLY A 133 -4.79 7.38 -1.04
C GLY A 133 -3.65 7.57 -2.04
N LYS A 134 -2.48 7.96 -1.52
CA LYS A 134 -1.30 8.31 -2.32
C LYS A 134 -0.67 7.08 -2.98
N TRP A 135 -0.63 7.04 -4.31
CA TRP A 135 0.10 6.04 -5.09
C TRP A 135 1.55 6.45 -5.35
N HIS A 136 1.78 7.47 -6.13
CA HIS A 136 3.08 8.07 -6.43
C HIS A 136 4.09 7.08 -7.05
N LEU A 137 3.61 6.13 -7.86
CA LEU A 137 4.44 5.13 -8.56
C LEU A 137 4.20 5.13 -10.07
N GLY A 138 3.71 6.21 -10.64
CA GLY A 138 3.62 6.35 -12.09
C GLY A 138 2.45 7.16 -12.59
N ASN A 139 2.54 7.50 -13.88
CA ASN A 139 1.51 8.19 -14.63
C ASN A 139 0.37 7.25 -15.02
N GLU A 140 -0.62 7.76 -15.77
CA GLU A 140 -1.70 6.98 -16.35
C GLU A 140 -1.15 5.75 -17.12
N GLY A 141 -1.81 4.60 -16.95
CA GLY A 141 -1.31 3.31 -17.41
C GLY A 141 -0.37 2.60 -16.42
N HIS A 142 -0.07 3.23 -15.28
CA HIS A 142 0.71 2.65 -14.17
C HIS A 142 0.07 2.96 -12.81
N TRP A 143 -1.24 3.20 -12.80
CA TRP A 143 -1.99 3.45 -11.57
C TRP A 143 -2.28 2.14 -10.82
N PRO A 144 -2.85 2.20 -9.60
CA PRO A 144 -3.14 1.00 -8.83
C PRO A 144 -3.90 -0.08 -9.60
N THR A 145 -4.88 0.32 -10.43
CA THR A 145 -5.66 -0.63 -11.26
C THR A 145 -4.84 -1.31 -12.35
N ASP A 146 -3.79 -0.65 -12.84
CA ASP A 146 -2.86 -1.22 -13.82
C ASP A 146 -1.83 -2.15 -13.14
N GLN A 147 -1.75 -2.11 -11.83
CA GLN A 147 -0.81 -2.82 -10.95
C GLN A 147 -1.53 -3.81 -10.01
N GLY A 148 -2.68 -4.35 -10.45
CA GLY A 148 -3.35 -5.47 -9.81
C GLY A 148 -4.47 -5.13 -8.83
N PHE A 149 -4.67 -3.86 -8.44
CA PHE A 149 -5.79 -3.49 -7.59
C PHE A 149 -7.11 -3.46 -8.36
N ASP A 150 -8.16 -4.04 -7.79
CA ASP A 150 -9.50 -4.05 -8.39
C ASP A 150 -10.18 -2.68 -8.25
N ILE A 151 -9.90 -1.97 -7.16
CA ILE A 151 -10.48 -0.67 -6.84
C ILE A 151 -9.37 0.31 -6.50
N ASN A 152 -9.46 1.52 -7.07
CA ASN A 152 -8.56 2.64 -6.79
C ASN A 152 -9.35 3.88 -6.38
N ILE A 153 -9.10 4.39 -5.19
CA ILE A 153 -9.67 5.63 -4.67
C ILE A 153 -8.54 6.63 -4.43
N GLY A 154 -8.39 7.60 -5.31
CA GLY A 154 -7.44 8.70 -5.16
C GLY A 154 -6.00 8.41 -5.59
N GLY A 155 -5.64 7.16 -5.89
CA GLY A 155 -4.28 6.80 -6.30
C GLY A 155 -3.95 7.25 -7.72
N HIS A 156 -2.94 8.13 -7.87
CA HIS A 156 -2.44 8.63 -9.15
C HIS A 156 -0.96 9.05 -9.04
N HIS A 157 -0.42 9.71 -10.07
CA HIS A 157 1.01 10.04 -10.16
C HIS A 157 1.54 11.03 -9.11
N ARG A 158 0.69 11.89 -8.53
CA ARG A 158 1.14 12.94 -7.61
C ARG A 158 1.53 12.38 -6.24
N GLY A 159 2.57 13.00 -5.67
CA GLY A 159 3.02 12.74 -4.31
C GLY A 159 2.26 13.54 -3.24
N SER A 160 1.42 14.49 -3.66
CA SER A 160 0.57 15.30 -2.80
C SER A 160 -0.80 15.49 -3.44
N PRO A 161 -1.86 15.79 -2.67
CA PRO A 161 -3.18 16.00 -3.23
C PRO A 161 -3.21 17.23 -4.14
N PRO A 162 -3.52 17.08 -5.44
CA PRO A 162 -3.67 18.24 -6.31
C PRO A 162 -4.91 19.03 -5.90
N GLY A 163 -4.74 20.35 -5.74
CA GLY A 163 -5.78 21.23 -5.22
C GLY A 163 -5.89 21.31 -3.70
N GLY A 164 -5.03 20.58 -2.97
CA GLY A 164 -4.99 20.57 -1.50
C GLY A 164 -5.88 19.49 -0.87
N TYR A 165 -6.07 19.61 0.46
CA TYR A 165 -6.77 18.60 1.26
C TYR A 165 -8.28 18.86 1.40
N TYR A 166 -8.76 20.02 0.96
CA TYR A 166 -10.18 20.37 1.01
C TYR A 166 -10.79 20.39 -0.38
N SER A 167 -11.99 19.87 -0.51
CA SER A 167 -12.73 19.87 -1.76
C SER A 167 -13.12 21.28 -2.23
N PRO A 168 -13.19 21.55 -3.55
CA PRO A 168 -13.12 20.58 -4.65
C PRO A 168 -11.71 20.13 -4.95
N TRP A 169 -11.51 18.80 -5.01
CA TRP A 169 -10.22 18.22 -5.37
C TRP A 169 -10.04 18.15 -6.88
N THR A 170 -8.79 18.28 -7.33
CA THR A 170 -8.43 18.14 -8.74
C THR A 170 -7.84 16.77 -9.07
N ASN A 171 -8.08 15.79 -8.21
CA ASN A 171 -7.66 14.41 -8.38
C ASN A 171 -8.46 13.72 -9.48
N PRO A 172 -7.81 13.12 -10.52
CA PRO A 172 -8.52 12.54 -11.66
C PRO A 172 -9.33 11.28 -11.32
N VAL A 173 -9.00 10.60 -10.23
CA VAL A 173 -9.64 9.34 -9.80
C VAL A 173 -10.42 9.47 -8.49
N LEU A 174 -10.66 10.70 -8.05
CA LEU A 174 -11.41 10.98 -6.83
C LEU A 174 -12.51 12.01 -7.12
N LYS A 175 -13.75 11.63 -6.85
CA LYS A 175 -14.88 12.56 -6.94
C LYS A 175 -14.91 13.46 -5.72
N SER A 176 -15.19 14.74 -5.93
CA SER A 176 -15.31 15.75 -4.88
C SER A 176 -16.80 16.02 -4.60
N PRO A 177 -17.43 15.35 -3.63
CA PRO A 177 -18.87 15.36 -3.49
C PRO A 177 -19.43 16.66 -2.91
N LYS A 178 -18.69 17.30 -1.99
CA LYS A 178 -19.13 18.53 -1.31
C LYS A 178 -17.99 19.54 -1.20
N LYS A 179 -18.31 20.82 -1.29
CA LYS A 179 -17.34 21.89 -1.08
C LYS A 179 -16.90 21.93 0.40
N GLY A 180 -15.60 22.02 0.64
CA GLY A 180 -15.02 22.14 1.98
C GLY A 180 -14.89 20.81 2.74
N GLU A 181 -15.17 19.66 2.10
CA GLU A 181 -14.93 18.35 2.70
C GLU A 181 -13.44 18.03 2.74
N TYR A 182 -12.96 17.49 3.86
CA TYR A 182 -11.57 17.09 4.03
C TYR A 182 -11.31 15.74 3.38
N LEU A 183 -10.11 15.53 2.85
CA LEU A 183 -9.77 14.38 2.00
C LEU A 183 -9.71 13.04 2.72
N THR A 184 -9.52 13.01 4.03
CA THR A 184 -9.38 11.76 4.82
C THR A 184 -10.54 11.50 5.75
#